data_4a4f4f4f34989f1f544fcb1afca9ebe1
#
_entry.id   4a4f4f4f34989f1f544fcb1afca9ebe1
#
_cell.length_a   1.000
_cell.length_b   1.000
_cell.length_c   1.000
_cell.angle_alpha   90.00
_cell.angle_beta   90.00
_cell.angle_gamma   90.00
#
_symmetry.space_group_name_H-M   'P 1'
#
loop_
_entity.id
_entity.type
_entity.pdbx_description
1 polymer ?
#
loop_
_entity_poly.entity_id
_entity_poly.type
_entity_poly.pdbx_seq_one_letter_code
_entity_poly.pdbx_strand_id
1 'polypeptide(L)'
;DHEKMKENQVLVREEADKIQSMLHLNPYHLQVRNAEWDIDYIVAVATRADMRHRGYMRSLLLQMMEDMRKRQLPFCFLMPAAEAIYTPFQFAFVYDQPVWKLKEQVKLKCAAIEGTEALRLAADWMQHWMEQRYELFARRDEDYVNSLLQEVKSEMGSLDFLYDQDLLVGI
;
A
#
# COMPACT_ATOMS: atom_id res chain seq x y z
N ASP A 1 0.96 14.99 6.70
CA ASP A 1 1.35 14.46 5.38
C ASP A 1 2.84 14.51 5.09
N HIS A 2 3.63 15.46 5.64
CA HIS A 2 5.08 15.50 5.43
C HIS A 2 5.84 14.33 6.07
N GLU A 3 5.35 13.72 7.12
CA GLU A 3 6.02 12.58 7.76
C GLU A 3 5.87 11.28 6.97
N LYS A 4 4.71 11.04 6.37
CA LYS A 4 4.47 9.88 5.48
C LYS A 4 5.30 9.91 4.19
N MET A 5 5.82 11.07 3.79
CA MET A 5 6.59 11.22 2.54
C MET A 5 8.10 11.10 2.71
N LYS A 6 8.61 10.98 3.93
CA LYS A 6 10.08 10.99 4.19
C LYS A 6 10.84 9.86 3.51
N GLU A 7 10.19 8.72 3.27
CA GLU A 7 10.80 7.55 2.64
C GLU A 7 10.37 7.35 1.19
N ASN A 8 9.38 8.12 0.72
CA ASN A 8 8.89 8.02 -0.64
C ASN A 8 9.88 8.61 -1.62
N GLN A 9 10.18 7.87 -2.68
CA GLN A 9 11.00 8.34 -3.79
C GLN A 9 10.10 8.82 -4.92
N VAL A 10 10.48 9.92 -5.55
CA VAL A 10 9.78 10.43 -6.73
C VAL A 10 10.75 10.42 -7.90
N LEU A 11 10.44 9.63 -8.92
CA LEU A 11 11.16 9.66 -10.18
C LEU A 11 10.44 10.61 -11.13
N VAL A 12 11.21 11.51 -11.74
CA VAL A 12 10.68 12.49 -12.70
C VAL A 12 11.42 12.42 -14.03
N ARG A 13 10.69 12.70 -15.11
CA ARG A 13 11.26 13.01 -16.40
C ARG A 13 11.06 14.48 -16.69
N GLU A 14 12.16 15.18 -16.74
CA GLU A 14 12.19 16.61 -17.01
C GLU A 14 12.69 16.90 -18.42
N GLU A 15 12.11 17.88 -19.07
CA GLU A 15 12.53 18.42 -20.36
C GLU A 15 12.15 19.89 -20.43
N ALA A 16 13.09 20.74 -20.86
CA ALA A 16 12.93 22.20 -20.92
C ALA A 16 12.46 22.81 -19.59
N ASP A 17 13.11 22.43 -18.49
CA ASP A 17 12.84 22.88 -17.11
C ASP A 17 11.40 22.62 -16.62
N LYS A 18 10.75 21.59 -17.20
CA LYS A 18 9.39 21.17 -16.81
C LYS A 18 9.30 19.67 -16.62
N ILE A 19 8.65 19.26 -15.55
CA ILE A 19 8.34 17.86 -15.31
C ILE A 19 7.29 17.43 -16.33
N GLN A 20 7.62 16.45 -17.15
CA GLN A 20 6.77 15.89 -18.19
C GLN A 20 6.04 14.64 -17.72
N SER A 21 6.71 13.82 -16.89
CA SER A 21 6.16 12.61 -16.32
C SER A 21 6.77 12.34 -14.95
N MET A 22 6.04 11.68 -14.09
CA MET A 22 6.49 11.27 -12.76
C MET A 22 5.89 9.93 -12.35
N LEU A 23 6.53 9.28 -11.40
CA LEU A 23 5.99 8.19 -10.61
C LEU A 23 6.55 8.24 -9.18
N HIS A 24 5.79 7.73 -8.25
CA HIS A 24 6.21 7.63 -6.85
C HIS A 24 6.47 6.17 -6.49
N LEU A 25 7.44 5.94 -5.63
CA LEU A 25 7.76 4.67 -5.02
C LEU A 25 7.56 4.80 -3.52
N ASN A 26 6.60 4.08 -2.99
CA ASN A 26 6.33 4.01 -1.57
C ASN A 26 6.88 2.69 -1.04
N PRO A 27 7.83 2.69 -0.11
CA PRO A 27 8.34 1.46 0.47
C PRO A 27 7.26 0.76 1.30
N TYR A 28 7.18 -0.55 1.14
CA TYR A 28 6.34 -1.45 1.92
C TYR A 28 7.17 -2.57 2.49
N HIS A 29 7.02 -2.82 3.77
CA HIS A 29 7.57 -3.99 4.40
C HIS A 29 6.60 -5.16 4.24
N LEU A 30 6.96 -6.11 3.35
CA LEU A 30 6.12 -7.24 3.00
C LEU A 30 6.63 -8.53 3.64
N GLN A 31 5.71 -9.29 4.18
CA GLN A 31 5.94 -10.69 4.51
C GLN A 31 5.53 -11.54 3.30
N VAL A 32 6.45 -12.41 2.85
CA VAL A 32 6.24 -13.37 1.77
C VAL A 32 6.57 -14.75 2.32
N ARG A 33 5.56 -15.51 2.73
CA ARG A 33 5.73 -16.77 3.49
C ARG A 33 6.58 -16.55 4.75
N ASN A 34 7.79 -17.10 4.77
CA ASN A 34 8.72 -17.02 5.91
C ASN A 34 9.84 -15.96 5.70
N ALA A 35 9.76 -15.14 4.67
CA ALA A 35 10.74 -14.11 4.36
C ALA A 35 10.11 -12.71 4.40
N GLU A 36 10.91 -11.73 4.77
CA GLU A 36 10.52 -10.32 4.80
C GLU A 36 11.29 -9.56 3.71
N TRP A 37 10.61 -8.61 3.06
CA TRP A 37 11.16 -7.84 1.95
C TRP A 37 10.69 -6.39 2.02
N ASP A 38 11.62 -5.47 1.82
CA ASP A 38 11.30 -4.07 1.56
C ASP A 38 11.07 -3.90 0.05
N ILE A 39 9.82 -3.69 -0.33
CA ILE A 39 9.38 -3.66 -1.72
C ILE A 39 8.76 -2.31 -2.04
N ASP A 40 9.07 -1.77 -3.19
CA ASP A 40 8.49 -0.51 -3.65
C ASP A 40 7.09 -0.72 -4.25
N TYR A 41 6.11 -0.03 -3.72
CA TYR A 41 4.78 0.13 -4.30
C TYR A 41 4.77 1.32 -5.25
N ILE A 42 4.41 1.08 -6.50
CA ILE A 42 4.36 2.12 -7.53
C ILE A 42 3.02 2.83 -7.47
N VAL A 43 3.05 4.14 -7.27
CA VAL A 43 1.83 4.95 -7.16
C VAL A 43 2.00 6.30 -7.89
N ALA A 44 0.89 6.98 -8.16
CA ALA A 44 0.85 8.31 -8.77
C ALA A 44 1.64 8.42 -10.08
N VAL A 45 1.55 7.40 -10.94
CA VAL A 45 2.15 7.45 -12.28
C VAL A 45 1.38 8.43 -13.14
N ALA A 46 2.01 9.53 -13.52
CA ALA A 46 1.38 10.61 -14.27
C ALA A 46 2.26 11.12 -15.41
N THR A 47 1.63 11.51 -16.49
CA THR A 47 2.26 12.22 -17.61
C THR A 47 1.35 13.38 -18.01
N ARG A 48 1.94 14.56 -18.22
CA ARG A 48 1.21 15.73 -18.72
C ARG A 48 0.40 15.38 -19.95
N ALA A 49 -0.82 15.90 -20.03
CA ALA A 49 -1.78 15.54 -21.09
C ALA A 49 -1.24 15.81 -22.50
N ASP A 50 -0.54 16.94 -22.70
CA ASP A 50 0.09 17.35 -23.94
C ASP A 50 1.38 16.57 -24.30
N MET A 51 1.89 15.76 -23.36
CA MET A 51 3.11 14.97 -23.51
C MET A 51 2.86 13.45 -23.51
N ARG A 52 1.61 13.04 -23.49
CA ARG A 52 1.24 11.62 -23.59
C ARG A 52 1.65 11.04 -24.96
N HIS A 53 1.79 9.71 -24.99
CA HIS A 53 2.17 8.95 -26.18
C HIS A 53 3.59 9.25 -26.75
N ARG A 54 4.44 9.95 -25.98
CA ARG A 54 5.82 10.27 -26.35
C ARG A 54 6.86 9.37 -25.66
N GLY A 55 6.42 8.35 -24.93
CA GLY A 55 7.31 7.38 -24.29
C GLY A 55 7.86 7.79 -22.91
N TYR A 56 7.48 8.93 -22.35
CA TYR A 56 8.00 9.40 -21.05
C TYR A 56 7.72 8.41 -19.92
N MET A 57 6.46 7.97 -19.76
CA MET A 57 6.08 6.95 -18.76
C MET A 57 6.87 5.64 -18.97
N ARG A 58 7.00 5.20 -20.24
CA ARG A 58 7.78 4.00 -20.56
C ARG A 58 9.22 4.13 -20.07
N SER A 59 9.86 5.28 -20.35
CA SER A 59 11.24 5.51 -19.95
C SER A 59 11.41 5.52 -18.42
N LEU A 60 10.47 6.09 -17.67
CA LEU A 60 10.48 6.08 -16.21
C LEU A 60 10.30 4.66 -15.64
N LEU A 61 9.33 3.90 -16.15
CA LEU A 61 9.10 2.53 -15.69
C LEU A 61 10.31 1.62 -15.95
N LEU A 62 10.91 1.73 -17.14
CA LEU A 62 12.12 0.94 -17.46
C LEU A 62 13.31 1.34 -16.58
N GLN A 63 13.52 2.64 -16.33
CA GLN A 63 14.56 3.12 -15.44
C GLN A 63 14.34 2.58 -14.01
N MET A 64 13.14 2.71 -13.48
CA MET A 64 12.75 2.20 -12.18
C MET A 64 13.01 0.69 -12.06
N MET A 65 12.56 -0.10 -13.04
CA MET A 65 12.76 -1.56 -13.04
C MET A 65 14.25 -1.92 -13.07
N GLU A 66 15.08 -1.18 -13.82
CA GLU A 66 16.53 -1.40 -13.83
C GLU A 66 17.17 -1.05 -12.48
N ASP A 67 16.72 0.02 -11.83
CA ASP A 67 17.22 0.41 -10.49
C ASP A 67 16.80 -0.61 -9.42
N MET A 68 15.58 -1.14 -9.49
CA MET A 68 15.13 -2.24 -8.64
C MET A 68 15.95 -3.52 -8.88
N ARG A 69 16.26 -3.85 -10.14
CA ARG A 69 17.11 -4.98 -10.48
C ARG A 69 18.51 -4.85 -9.87
N LYS A 70 19.11 -3.66 -9.91
CA LYS A 70 20.41 -3.37 -9.29
C LYS A 70 20.37 -3.52 -7.77
N ARG A 71 19.25 -3.15 -7.13
CA ARG A 71 19.01 -3.34 -5.70
C ARG A 71 18.62 -4.78 -5.35
N GLN A 72 18.52 -5.67 -6.35
CA GLN A 72 18.14 -7.08 -6.18
C GLN A 72 16.74 -7.27 -5.59
N LEU A 73 15.82 -6.34 -5.83
CA LEU A 73 14.43 -6.51 -5.43
C LEU A 73 13.77 -7.59 -6.29
N PRO A 74 13.07 -8.55 -5.68
CA PRO A 74 12.52 -9.70 -6.41
C PRO A 74 11.31 -9.32 -7.28
N PHE A 75 10.56 -8.28 -6.91
CA PHE A 75 9.39 -7.78 -7.62
C PHE A 75 9.05 -6.35 -7.19
N CYS A 76 8.10 -5.74 -7.87
CA CYS A 76 7.39 -4.55 -7.44
C CYS A 76 5.90 -4.76 -7.68
N PHE A 77 5.06 -3.92 -7.11
CA PHE A 77 3.63 -4.04 -7.28
C PHE A 77 2.94 -2.68 -7.42
N LEU A 78 1.75 -2.69 -7.95
CA LEU A 78 0.91 -1.50 -8.10
C LEU A 78 -0.57 -1.90 -8.15
N MET A 79 -1.45 -0.92 -7.93
CA MET A 79 -2.86 -1.04 -8.22
C MET A 79 -3.16 -0.25 -9.51
N PRO A 80 -3.47 -0.92 -10.62
CA PRO A 80 -3.57 -0.26 -11.91
C PRO A 80 -4.88 0.50 -12.06
N ALA A 81 -4.81 1.73 -12.59
CA ALA A 81 -6.01 2.43 -13.07
C ALA A 81 -6.62 1.76 -14.32
N ALA A 82 -5.77 1.13 -15.15
CA ALA A 82 -6.17 0.30 -16.28
C ALA A 82 -5.07 -0.74 -16.58
N GLU A 83 -5.45 -1.98 -16.74
CA GLU A 83 -4.58 -3.11 -17.02
C GLU A 83 -3.69 -2.91 -18.25
N ALA A 84 -4.29 -2.46 -19.34
CA ALA A 84 -3.61 -2.26 -20.63
C ALA A 84 -2.40 -1.32 -20.56
N ILE A 85 -2.28 -0.50 -19.51
CA ILE A 85 -1.15 0.40 -19.32
C ILE A 85 0.11 -0.36 -18.91
N TYR A 86 -0.02 -1.39 -18.07
CA TYR A 86 1.10 -2.08 -17.41
C TYR A 86 1.43 -3.45 -17.98
N THR A 87 0.48 -4.11 -18.65
CA THR A 87 0.70 -5.39 -19.36
C THR A 87 1.92 -5.36 -20.31
N PRO A 88 2.17 -4.27 -21.10
CA PRO A 88 3.36 -4.19 -21.96
C PRO A 88 4.71 -4.19 -21.22
N PHE A 89 4.69 -4.01 -19.89
CA PHE A 89 5.86 -4.07 -19.01
C PHE A 89 5.94 -5.37 -18.21
N GLN A 90 5.19 -6.39 -18.61
CA GLN A 90 5.14 -7.71 -17.98
C GLN A 90 4.53 -7.74 -16.56
N PHE A 91 3.74 -6.73 -16.21
CA PHE A 91 2.90 -6.82 -15.01
C PHE A 91 1.77 -7.81 -15.25
N ALA A 92 1.49 -8.62 -14.25
CA ALA A 92 0.39 -9.59 -14.24
C ALA A 92 -0.52 -9.34 -13.04
N PHE A 93 -1.81 -9.62 -13.20
CA PHE A 93 -2.74 -9.64 -12.08
C PHE A 93 -2.42 -10.80 -11.15
N VAL A 94 -2.34 -10.50 -9.86
CA VAL A 94 -2.05 -11.49 -8.82
C VAL A 94 -3.15 -11.55 -7.77
N TYR A 95 -4.00 -10.53 -7.69
CA TYR A 95 -5.04 -10.44 -6.67
C TYR A 95 -6.13 -9.45 -7.07
N ASP A 96 -7.39 -9.83 -6.89
CA ASP A 96 -8.54 -8.95 -7.03
C ASP A 96 -8.90 -8.33 -5.68
N GLN A 97 -9.08 -6.99 -5.65
CA GLN A 97 -9.47 -6.31 -4.42
C GLN A 97 -10.86 -6.80 -3.97
N PRO A 98 -11.00 -7.37 -2.76
CA PRO A 98 -12.26 -7.88 -2.29
C PRO A 98 -13.25 -6.74 -2.03
N VAL A 99 -14.51 -6.96 -2.43
CA VAL A 99 -15.61 -6.06 -2.09
C VAL A 99 -16.41 -6.66 -0.95
N TRP A 100 -16.34 -6.02 0.21
CA TRP A 100 -17.08 -6.44 1.39
C TRP A 100 -18.46 -5.79 1.44
N LYS A 101 -19.48 -6.58 1.73
CA LYS A 101 -20.84 -6.10 1.97
C LYS A 101 -21.34 -6.63 3.31
N LEU A 102 -21.75 -5.74 4.18
CA LEU A 102 -22.47 -6.12 5.39
C LEU A 102 -23.87 -6.65 4.96
N LYS A 103 -24.18 -7.89 5.36
CA LYS A 103 -25.46 -8.52 5.02
C LYS A 103 -26.58 -8.13 5.97
N GLU A 104 -26.24 -7.87 7.23
CA GLU A 104 -27.18 -7.53 8.31
C GLU A 104 -26.54 -6.54 9.29
N GLN A 105 -27.36 -5.86 10.10
CA GLN A 105 -26.86 -5.05 11.20
C GLN A 105 -26.40 -5.99 12.32
N VAL A 106 -25.11 -6.24 12.38
CA VAL A 106 -24.50 -6.98 13.49
C VAL A 106 -24.28 -5.98 14.63
N LYS A 107 -24.80 -6.30 15.83
CA LYS A 107 -24.58 -5.51 17.04
C LYS A 107 -23.25 -5.94 17.66
N LEU A 108 -22.16 -5.30 17.25
CA LEU A 108 -20.85 -5.47 17.86
C LEU A 108 -20.60 -4.33 18.86
N LYS A 109 -19.90 -4.64 19.95
CA LYS A 109 -19.37 -3.64 20.85
C LYS A 109 -18.09 -3.06 20.23
N CYS A 110 -18.04 -1.74 20.07
CA CYS A 110 -16.86 -1.05 19.56
C CYS A 110 -16.06 -0.47 20.73
N ALA A 111 -14.72 -0.52 20.61
CA ALA A 111 -13.80 0.14 21.53
C ALA A 111 -12.69 0.80 20.75
N ALA A 112 -12.44 2.09 20.99
CA ALA A 112 -11.42 2.85 20.30
C ALA A 112 -10.00 2.28 20.54
N ILE A 113 -9.16 2.33 19.51
CA ILE A 113 -7.74 1.98 19.62
C ILE A 113 -6.99 3.22 20.11
N GLU A 114 -6.68 3.24 21.41
CA GLU A 114 -6.01 4.36 22.06
C GLU A 114 -4.86 3.88 22.97
N GLY A 115 -3.71 4.55 22.84
CA GLY A 115 -2.53 4.23 23.64
C GLY A 115 -1.70 3.06 23.10
N THR A 116 -0.49 2.91 23.61
CA THR A 116 0.53 1.98 23.10
C THR A 116 0.10 0.51 23.21
N GLU A 117 -0.57 0.14 24.32
CA GLU A 117 -1.00 -1.23 24.52
C GLU A 117 -2.10 -1.65 23.54
N ALA A 118 -3.05 -0.75 23.25
CA ALA A 118 -4.09 -0.96 22.25
C ALA A 118 -3.52 -1.04 20.83
N LEU A 119 -2.54 -0.19 20.50
CA LEU A 119 -1.84 -0.26 19.21
C LEU A 119 -1.15 -1.62 19.03
N ARG A 120 -0.43 -2.10 20.06
CA ARG A 120 0.22 -3.40 20.01
C ARG A 120 -0.80 -4.54 19.85
N LEU A 121 -1.87 -4.54 20.62
CA LEU A 121 -2.93 -5.54 20.49
C LEU A 121 -3.56 -5.55 19.09
N ALA A 122 -3.78 -4.37 18.51
CA ALA A 122 -4.30 -4.24 17.15
C ALA A 122 -3.30 -4.78 16.11
N ALA A 123 -2.02 -4.46 16.25
CA ALA A 123 -0.95 -4.96 15.38
C ALA A 123 -0.85 -6.49 15.44
N ASP A 124 -0.79 -7.07 16.64
CA ASP A 124 -0.72 -8.51 16.85
C ASP A 124 -1.95 -9.23 16.27
N TRP A 125 -3.14 -8.69 16.50
CA TRP A 125 -4.37 -9.26 15.97
C TRP A 125 -4.42 -9.21 14.44
N MET A 126 -4.09 -8.05 13.83
CA MET A 126 -4.06 -7.89 12.38
C MET A 126 -2.99 -8.79 11.74
N GLN A 127 -1.80 -8.85 12.33
CA GLN A 127 -0.70 -9.68 11.83
C GLN A 127 -1.11 -11.16 11.83
N HIS A 128 -1.63 -11.65 12.96
CA HIS A 128 -2.09 -13.03 13.08
C HIS A 128 -3.22 -13.36 12.10
N TRP A 129 -4.18 -12.43 11.91
CA TRP A 129 -5.27 -12.58 10.97
C TRP A 129 -4.78 -12.71 9.52
N MET A 130 -3.74 -11.94 9.14
CA MET A 130 -3.12 -12.00 7.82
C MET A 130 -2.36 -13.31 7.61
N GLU A 131 -1.56 -13.74 8.57
CA GLU A 131 -0.76 -14.98 8.53
C GLU A 131 -1.61 -16.22 8.30
N GLN A 132 -2.82 -16.25 8.82
CA GLN A 132 -3.73 -17.38 8.63
C GLN A 132 -4.37 -17.43 7.23
N ARG A 133 -4.29 -16.37 6.43
CA ARG A 133 -5.08 -16.21 5.20
C ARG A 133 -4.25 -15.94 3.96
N TYR A 134 -3.07 -15.36 4.12
CA TYR A 134 -2.28 -14.89 3.00
C TYR A 134 -0.82 -15.32 3.12
N GLU A 135 -0.23 -15.68 1.99
CA GLU A 135 1.21 -15.96 1.90
C GLU A 135 2.04 -14.70 1.58
N LEU A 136 1.38 -13.64 1.11
CA LEU A 136 1.98 -12.34 0.81
C LEU A 136 1.09 -11.23 1.33
N PHE A 137 1.61 -10.38 2.21
CA PHE A 137 0.89 -9.24 2.77
C PHE A 137 1.86 -8.20 3.35
N ALA A 138 1.41 -6.96 3.50
CA ALA A 138 2.17 -5.95 4.24
C ALA A 138 2.14 -6.27 5.73
N ARG A 139 3.31 -6.24 6.36
CA ARG A 139 3.45 -6.48 7.80
C ARG A 139 2.60 -5.51 8.60
N ARG A 140 1.97 -6.03 9.64
CA ARG A 140 1.07 -5.29 10.54
C ARG A 140 1.74 -5.07 11.89
N ASP A 141 2.69 -4.15 11.96
CA ASP A 141 3.32 -3.74 13.21
C ASP A 141 2.64 -2.50 13.82
N GLU A 142 3.15 -2.05 14.96
CA GLU A 142 2.61 -0.88 15.66
C GLU A 142 2.72 0.41 14.81
N ASP A 143 3.79 0.56 14.04
CA ASP A 143 3.99 1.72 13.17
C ASP A 143 2.97 1.74 12.02
N TYR A 144 2.68 0.56 11.45
CA TYR A 144 1.63 0.40 10.46
C TYR A 144 0.26 0.81 11.02
N VAL A 145 -0.12 0.27 12.19
CA VAL A 145 -1.42 0.57 12.81
C VAL A 145 -1.52 2.04 13.20
N ASN A 146 -0.44 2.63 13.73
CA ASN A 146 -0.41 4.05 14.07
C ASN A 146 -0.57 4.93 12.83
N SER A 147 0.11 4.59 11.72
CA SER A 147 -0.02 5.30 10.45
C SER A 147 -1.45 5.20 9.89
N LEU A 148 -2.05 4.00 9.92
CA LEU A 148 -3.42 3.77 9.51
C LEU A 148 -4.41 4.59 10.36
N LEU A 149 -4.21 4.59 11.69
CA LEU A 149 -5.05 5.36 12.61
C LEU A 149 -5.00 6.86 12.33
N GLN A 150 -3.81 7.41 12.03
CA GLN A 150 -3.66 8.82 11.65
C GLN A 150 -4.34 9.12 10.31
N GLU A 151 -4.23 8.22 9.34
CA GLU A 151 -4.87 8.36 8.03
C GLU A 151 -6.38 8.41 8.16
N VAL A 152 -6.97 7.42 8.83
CA VAL A 152 -8.42 7.31 9.07
C VAL A 152 -8.93 8.55 9.84
N LYS A 153 -8.20 9.00 10.87
CA LYS A 153 -8.56 10.23 11.62
C LYS A 153 -8.50 11.48 10.73
N SER A 154 -7.56 11.57 9.80
CA SER A 154 -7.47 12.71 8.87
C SER A 154 -8.66 12.80 7.93
N GLU A 155 -9.33 11.67 7.68
CA GLU A 155 -10.54 11.55 6.89
C GLU A 155 -11.83 11.56 7.74
N MET A 156 -11.75 11.97 9.01
CA MET A 156 -12.84 12.00 9.99
C MET A 156 -13.43 10.61 10.30
N GLY A 157 -12.65 9.54 10.09
CA GLY A 157 -13.01 8.17 10.44
C GLY A 157 -12.47 7.75 11.81
N SER A 158 -12.75 6.50 12.18
CA SER A 158 -12.19 5.84 13.35
C SER A 158 -11.67 4.44 13.01
N LEU A 159 -10.76 3.95 13.81
CA LEU A 159 -10.32 2.56 13.80
C LEU A 159 -10.61 2.00 15.18
N ASP A 160 -11.46 0.97 15.23
CA ASP A 160 -12.02 0.46 16.47
C ASP A 160 -11.86 -1.06 16.55
N PHE A 161 -11.64 -1.58 17.75
CA PHE A 161 -11.83 -2.99 18.03
C PHE A 161 -13.31 -3.36 17.98
N LEU A 162 -13.62 -4.48 17.34
CA LEU A 162 -14.98 -5.01 17.24
C LEU A 162 -15.10 -6.30 18.07
N TYR A 163 -15.99 -6.28 19.05
CA TYR A 163 -16.21 -7.41 19.94
C TYR A 163 -17.60 -8.00 19.75
N ASP A 164 -17.63 -9.34 19.62
CA ASP A 164 -18.85 -10.13 19.82
C ASP A 164 -18.83 -10.67 21.25
N GLN A 165 -19.70 -10.13 22.08
CA GLN A 165 -19.63 -10.28 23.55
C GLN A 165 -18.27 -9.78 24.07
N ASP A 166 -17.39 -10.69 24.51
CA ASP A 166 -16.03 -10.37 24.99
C ASP A 166 -14.92 -10.88 24.04
N LEU A 167 -15.31 -11.44 22.89
CA LEU A 167 -14.36 -11.94 21.90
C LEU A 167 -14.03 -10.86 20.88
N LEU A 168 -12.75 -10.54 20.70
CA LEU A 168 -12.29 -9.66 19.62
C LEU A 168 -12.43 -10.38 18.27
N VAL A 169 -13.30 -9.88 17.40
CA VAL A 169 -13.66 -10.49 16.12
C VAL A 169 -13.24 -9.65 14.91
N GLY A 170 -12.82 -8.39 15.11
CA GLY A 170 -12.40 -7.51 14.03
C GLY A 170 -11.80 -6.19 14.51
N ILE A 171 -11.24 -5.49 13.56
CA ILE A 171 -10.77 -4.12 13.67
C ILE A 171 -11.30 -3.36 12.45
#